data_0b65c928e5d0f7ac300fbb913bf13d1f
#
_entry.id   0b65c928e5d0f7ac300fbb913bf13d1f
#
_cell.length_a   1.000
_cell.length_b   1.000
_cell.length_c   1.000
_cell.angle_alpha   90.00
_cell.angle_beta   90.00
_cell.angle_gamma   90.00
#
_symmetry.space_group_name_H-M   'P 1'
#
loop_
_entity.id
_entity.type
_entity.pdbx_description
1 polymer ?
#
loop_
_entity_poly.entity_id
_entity_poly.type
_entity_poly.pdbx_seq_one_letter_code
_entity_poly.pdbx_strand_id
1 'polypeptide(L)'
;MKIFCYFVEPASYTLDLAKNVYDKNKIDYCFIKSNTLVKSNSKSNKEMLSEMSVFDNIRFIIKIFKENNMIIVNGYNNYPFILTFILNIFSCNKRFVATESDTQLQIPANPIKRFIKWIYLSIIFRNKYVLGFSGGNDSHKDLFRHYGMEGKRIFLMPMMVDNSKFY
;
A
#
# COMPACT_ATOMS: atom_id res chain seq x y z
N MET A 1 -3.89 18.03 -4.85
CA MET A 1 -3.04 16.83 -5.00
C MET A 1 -3.96 15.64 -5.20
N LYS A 2 -3.79 14.87 -6.29
CA LYS A 2 -4.61 13.69 -6.57
C LYS A 2 -3.94 12.46 -5.98
N ILE A 3 -4.69 11.66 -5.20
CA ILE A 3 -4.21 10.49 -4.47
C ILE A 3 -5.02 9.28 -4.93
N PHE A 4 -4.37 8.12 -5.04
CA PHE A 4 -5.01 6.84 -5.28
C PHE A 4 -4.52 5.79 -4.28
N CYS A 5 -5.42 4.90 -3.82
CA CYS A 5 -5.08 3.84 -2.88
C CYS A 5 -5.38 2.44 -3.42
N TYR A 6 -4.43 1.52 -3.24
CA TYR A 6 -4.61 0.08 -3.46
C TYR A 6 -4.72 -0.62 -2.10
N PHE A 7 -5.92 -1.08 -1.77
CA PHE A 7 -6.15 -1.94 -0.61
C PHE A 7 -5.90 -3.41 -0.97
N VAL A 8 -5.48 -4.21 0.00
CA VAL A 8 -5.23 -5.65 -0.25
C VAL A 8 -6.53 -6.37 -0.58
N GLU A 9 -7.55 -6.23 0.26
CA GLU A 9 -8.82 -6.93 0.14
C GLU A 9 -9.96 -6.13 0.79
N PRO A 10 -11.22 -6.36 0.39
CA PRO A 10 -12.39 -5.69 0.98
C PRO A 10 -12.79 -6.31 2.34
N ALA A 11 -11.89 -6.30 3.32
CA ALA A 11 -12.22 -6.65 4.69
C ALA A 11 -13.13 -5.60 5.33
N SER A 12 -13.89 -5.95 6.37
CA SER A 12 -14.87 -5.04 7.00
C SER A 12 -14.24 -3.73 7.44
N TYR A 13 -13.09 -3.77 8.11
CA TYR A 13 -12.35 -2.59 8.54
C TYR A 13 -11.84 -1.74 7.37
N THR A 14 -11.46 -2.38 6.26
CA THR A 14 -11.01 -1.68 5.05
C THR A 14 -12.18 -0.97 4.36
N LEU A 15 -13.34 -1.61 4.31
CA LEU A 15 -14.56 -1.01 3.77
C LEU A 15 -15.04 0.16 4.64
N ASP A 16 -14.94 0.05 5.97
CA ASP A 16 -15.26 1.14 6.88
C ASP A 16 -14.32 2.33 6.71
N LEU A 17 -13.01 2.06 6.60
CA LEU A 17 -12.00 3.08 6.31
C LEU A 17 -12.27 3.75 4.95
N ALA A 18 -12.53 2.96 3.92
CA ALA A 18 -12.83 3.44 2.58
C ALA A 18 -14.05 4.38 2.60
N LYS A 19 -15.16 3.96 3.19
CA LYS A 19 -16.40 4.74 3.29
C LYS A 19 -16.23 6.01 4.13
N ASN A 20 -15.56 5.93 5.26
CA ASN A 20 -15.49 7.04 6.21
C ASN A 20 -14.39 8.05 5.93
N VAL A 21 -13.34 7.67 5.25
CA VAL A 21 -12.18 8.51 4.96
C VAL A 21 -12.06 8.79 3.47
N TYR A 22 -11.95 7.75 2.65
CA TYR A 22 -11.63 7.90 1.24
C TYR A 22 -12.80 8.48 0.44
N ASP A 23 -14.00 7.94 0.59
CA ASP A 23 -15.19 8.46 -0.12
C ASP A 23 -15.50 9.90 0.32
N LYS A 24 -15.41 10.22 1.61
CA LYS A 24 -15.64 11.58 2.12
C LYS A 24 -14.61 12.59 1.60
N ASN A 25 -13.38 12.18 1.39
CA ASN A 25 -12.31 13.03 0.87
C ASN A 25 -12.14 12.94 -0.65
N LYS A 26 -13.02 12.20 -1.34
CA LYS A 26 -12.98 11.98 -2.80
C LYS A 26 -11.63 11.40 -3.25
N ILE A 27 -11.09 10.46 -2.48
CA ILE A 27 -9.88 9.73 -2.81
C ILE A 27 -10.27 8.43 -3.49
N ASP A 28 -9.82 8.24 -4.72
CA ASP A 28 -10.10 7.03 -5.48
C ASP A 28 -9.29 5.83 -4.93
N TYR A 29 -9.89 4.65 -4.96
CA TYR A 29 -9.24 3.41 -4.50
C TYR A 29 -9.75 2.18 -5.26
N CYS A 30 -8.99 1.10 -5.19
CA CYS A 30 -9.40 -0.23 -5.65
C CYS A 30 -8.87 -1.33 -4.71
N PHE A 31 -9.29 -2.57 -4.94
CA PHE A 31 -8.82 -3.73 -4.21
C PHE A 31 -7.90 -4.59 -5.08
N ILE A 32 -6.83 -5.13 -4.48
CA ILE A 32 -5.88 -5.99 -5.19
C ILE A 32 -6.47 -7.40 -5.35
N LYS A 33 -7.11 -7.92 -4.29
CA LYS A 33 -7.68 -9.27 -4.24
C LYS A 33 -9.17 -9.23 -3.93
N SER A 34 -9.91 -10.21 -4.42
CA SER A 34 -11.25 -10.50 -3.92
C SER A 34 -11.18 -11.12 -2.53
N ASN A 35 -12.13 -10.78 -1.65
CA ASN A 35 -12.21 -11.43 -0.34
C ASN A 35 -12.84 -12.82 -0.51
N THR A 36 -12.06 -13.87 -0.26
CA THR A 36 -12.52 -15.27 -0.31
C THR A 36 -13.17 -15.73 1.00
N LEU A 37 -12.92 -15.04 2.12
CA LEU A 37 -13.33 -15.48 3.46
C LEU A 37 -14.66 -14.88 3.91
N VAL A 38 -15.02 -13.72 3.41
CA VAL A 38 -16.29 -13.08 3.74
C VAL A 38 -17.16 -13.05 2.49
N LYS A 39 -18.14 -13.95 2.39
CA LYS A 39 -19.28 -13.79 1.48
C LYS A 39 -20.11 -12.59 1.98
N SER A 40 -19.53 -11.40 1.97
CA SER A 40 -20.31 -10.20 2.24
C SER A 40 -21.17 -9.95 1.01
N ASN A 41 -22.49 -9.90 1.19
CA ASN A 41 -23.46 -9.50 0.17
C ASN A 41 -23.30 -8.02 -0.26
N SER A 42 -22.30 -7.32 0.24
CA SER A 42 -21.94 -5.99 -0.20
C SER A 42 -21.05 -6.10 -1.44
N LYS A 43 -21.67 -6.15 -2.61
CA LYS A 43 -20.98 -5.89 -3.88
C LYS A 43 -20.39 -4.49 -3.79
N SER A 44 -19.09 -4.42 -3.52
CA SER A 44 -18.34 -3.19 -3.74
C SER A 44 -18.41 -2.90 -5.25
N ASN A 45 -18.96 -1.75 -5.65
CA ASN A 45 -18.93 -1.30 -7.05
C ASN A 45 -17.53 -0.83 -7.49
N LYS A 46 -16.50 -1.09 -6.69
CA LYS A 46 -15.11 -0.71 -6.97
C LYS A 46 -14.39 -1.83 -7.70
N GLU A 47 -13.52 -1.44 -8.62
CA GLU A 47 -12.73 -2.35 -9.43
C GLU A 47 -11.82 -3.23 -8.56
N MET A 48 -11.72 -4.51 -8.90
CA MET A 48 -10.81 -5.48 -8.27
C MET A 48 -9.76 -5.91 -9.28
N LEU A 49 -8.50 -5.75 -8.94
CA LEU A 49 -7.41 -6.12 -9.85
C LEU A 49 -7.39 -7.63 -10.13
N SER A 50 -7.81 -8.46 -9.17
CA SER A 50 -7.88 -9.92 -9.35
C SER A 50 -8.90 -10.37 -10.39
N GLU A 51 -9.83 -9.51 -10.78
CA GLU A 51 -10.86 -9.79 -11.80
C GLU A 51 -10.45 -9.34 -13.20
N MET A 52 -9.35 -8.59 -13.30
CA MET A 52 -8.82 -8.11 -14.57
C MET A 52 -7.82 -9.09 -15.19
N SER A 53 -7.67 -9.05 -16.50
CA SER A 53 -6.55 -9.74 -17.15
C SER A 53 -5.20 -9.11 -16.75
N VAL A 54 -4.11 -9.85 -16.92
CA VAL A 54 -2.77 -9.35 -16.61
C VAL A 54 -2.45 -8.06 -17.38
N PHE A 55 -2.82 -7.99 -18.64
CA PHE A 55 -2.60 -6.81 -19.48
C PHE A 55 -3.42 -5.61 -19.04
N ASP A 56 -4.68 -5.83 -18.67
CA ASP A 56 -5.55 -4.76 -18.17
C ASP A 56 -5.08 -4.24 -16.83
N ASN A 57 -4.61 -5.12 -15.94
CA ASN A 57 -3.98 -4.75 -14.68
C ASN A 57 -2.78 -3.82 -14.89
N ILE A 58 -1.86 -4.19 -15.80
CA ILE A 58 -0.68 -3.38 -16.08
C ILE A 58 -1.09 -2.02 -16.66
N ARG A 59 -2.02 -2.01 -17.62
CA ARG A 59 -2.55 -0.76 -18.20
C ARG A 59 -3.21 0.11 -17.14
N PHE A 60 -4.01 -0.49 -16.25
CA PHE A 60 -4.67 0.21 -15.16
C PHE A 60 -3.64 0.87 -14.23
N ILE A 61 -2.62 0.12 -13.78
CA ILE A 61 -1.58 0.65 -12.90
C ILE A 61 -0.80 1.78 -13.58
N ILE A 62 -0.47 1.65 -14.87
CA ILE A 62 0.19 2.71 -15.63
C ILE A 62 -0.70 3.97 -15.72
N LYS A 63 -2.00 3.80 -15.96
CA LYS A 63 -2.97 4.90 -15.98
C LYS A 63 -3.00 5.61 -14.63
N ILE A 64 -3.20 4.87 -13.54
CA ILE A 64 -3.21 5.41 -12.18
C ILE A 64 -1.92 6.15 -11.86
N PHE A 65 -0.76 5.59 -12.24
CA PHE A 65 0.54 6.24 -12.05
C PHE A 65 0.62 7.60 -12.76
N LYS A 66 0.10 7.70 -13.99
CA LYS A 66 0.14 8.95 -14.77
C LYS A 66 -0.80 10.03 -14.22
N GLU A 67 -1.96 9.62 -13.72
CA GLU A 67 -3.05 10.52 -13.33
C GLU A 67 -2.95 11.03 -11.89
N ASN A 68 -2.12 10.39 -11.03
CA ASN A 68 -2.05 10.71 -9.61
C ASN A 68 -0.68 11.25 -9.20
N ASN A 69 -0.67 12.12 -8.18
CA ASN A 69 0.53 12.68 -7.59
C ASN A 69 1.13 11.78 -6.52
N MET A 70 0.25 11.02 -5.84
CA MET A 70 0.62 10.09 -4.79
C MET A 70 -0.18 8.78 -4.93
N ILE A 71 0.49 7.67 -4.76
CA ILE A 71 -0.09 6.34 -4.82
C ILE A 71 0.24 5.61 -3.54
N ILE A 72 -0.80 5.16 -2.83
CA ILE A 72 -0.68 4.41 -1.59
C ILE A 72 -0.97 2.94 -1.90
N VAL A 73 -0.11 2.04 -1.47
CA VAL A 73 -0.32 0.59 -1.64
C VAL A 73 -0.16 -0.11 -0.30
N ASN A 74 -1.17 -0.81 0.13
CA ASN A 74 -1.09 -1.62 1.35
C ASN A 74 -0.20 -2.84 1.09
N GLY A 75 0.97 -2.85 1.76
CA GLY A 75 1.98 -3.89 1.65
C GLY A 75 3.00 -3.68 0.52
N TYR A 76 4.25 -3.54 0.91
CA TYR A 76 5.40 -3.31 0.01
C TYR A 76 5.74 -4.52 -0.89
N ASN A 77 5.19 -5.70 -0.61
CA ASN A 77 5.40 -6.91 -1.41
C ASN A 77 4.33 -7.11 -2.49
N ASN A 78 3.31 -6.27 -2.53
CA ASN A 78 2.24 -6.37 -3.52
C ASN A 78 2.71 -5.87 -4.89
N TYR A 79 2.33 -6.59 -5.95
CA TYR A 79 2.76 -6.26 -7.31
C TYR A 79 2.39 -4.83 -7.77
N PRO A 80 1.27 -4.20 -7.36
CA PRO A 80 1.01 -2.82 -7.71
C PRO A 80 2.06 -1.86 -7.12
N PHE A 81 2.57 -2.14 -5.91
CA PHE A 81 3.65 -1.35 -5.32
C PHE A 81 4.94 -1.48 -6.13
N ILE A 82 5.33 -2.73 -6.43
CA ILE A 82 6.57 -3.01 -7.16
C ILE A 82 6.53 -2.36 -8.54
N LEU A 83 5.43 -2.54 -9.28
CA LEU A 83 5.28 -1.96 -10.62
C LEU A 83 5.26 -0.43 -10.57
N THR A 84 4.51 0.16 -9.63
CA THR A 84 4.47 1.62 -9.44
C THR A 84 5.85 2.17 -9.08
N PHE A 85 6.61 1.48 -8.22
CA PHE A 85 7.97 1.85 -7.86
C PHE A 85 8.91 1.81 -9.07
N ILE A 86 8.84 0.74 -9.88
CA ILE A 86 9.63 0.61 -11.11
C ILE A 86 9.28 1.74 -12.10
N LEU A 87 8.01 2.00 -12.33
CA LEU A 87 7.55 3.10 -13.18
C LEU A 87 8.09 4.44 -12.67
N ASN A 88 8.11 4.63 -11.36
CA ASN A 88 8.62 5.85 -10.75
C ASN A 88 10.13 6.02 -10.94
N ILE A 89 10.92 4.93 -10.91
CA ILE A 89 12.38 4.98 -11.18
C ILE A 89 12.63 5.51 -12.59
N PHE A 90 11.90 5.02 -13.59
CA PHE A 90 12.12 5.37 -14.99
C PHE A 90 11.35 6.62 -15.46
N SER A 91 10.43 7.14 -14.66
CA SER A 91 9.67 8.34 -15.02
C SER A 91 10.49 9.62 -14.83
N CYS A 92 10.37 10.56 -15.78
CA CYS A 92 10.86 11.92 -15.59
C CYS A 92 10.04 12.69 -14.55
N ASN A 93 8.73 12.44 -14.52
CA ASN A 93 7.79 13.04 -13.56
C ASN A 93 7.62 12.13 -12.35
N LYS A 94 8.43 12.32 -11.32
CA LYS A 94 8.37 11.51 -10.10
C LYS A 94 7.07 11.72 -9.33
N ARG A 95 6.56 10.63 -8.77
CA ARG A 95 5.37 10.59 -7.90
C ARG A 95 5.77 10.13 -6.51
N PHE A 96 4.99 10.49 -5.51
CA PHE A 96 5.14 9.84 -4.20
C PHE A 96 4.48 8.47 -4.24
N VAL A 97 5.23 7.46 -3.82
CA VAL A 97 4.75 6.08 -3.69
C VAL A 97 4.82 5.71 -2.23
N ALA A 98 3.66 5.53 -1.61
CA ALA A 98 3.58 5.17 -0.20
C ALA A 98 3.25 3.69 -0.05
N THR A 99 3.82 3.07 0.98
CA THR A 99 3.42 1.72 1.38
C THR A 99 3.04 1.71 2.84
N GLU A 100 1.90 1.06 3.13
CA GLU A 100 1.50 0.77 4.48
C GLU A 100 2.06 -0.58 4.91
N SER A 101 2.48 -0.68 6.18
CA SER A 101 2.85 -1.94 6.80
C SER A 101 2.49 -1.93 8.28
N ASP A 102 1.73 -2.92 8.68
CA ASP A 102 1.42 -3.27 10.07
C ASP A 102 2.39 -4.32 10.64
N THR A 103 3.35 -4.73 9.83
CA THR A 103 4.30 -5.79 10.18
C THR A 103 5.46 -5.24 10.98
N GLN A 104 5.75 -5.86 12.11
CA GLN A 104 6.97 -5.60 12.87
C GLN A 104 8.21 -6.06 12.09
N LEU A 105 9.37 -5.52 12.47
CA LEU A 105 10.64 -5.93 11.88
C LEU A 105 10.91 -7.42 12.11
N GLN A 106 10.92 -8.18 11.03
CA GLN A 106 11.29 -9.59 11.03
C GLN A 106 12.53 -9.79 10.16
N ILE A 107 13.62 -10.22 10.80
CA ILE A 107 14.88 -10.52 10.12
C ILE A 107 14.92 -12.03 9.83
N PRO A 108 15.03 -12.44 8.54
CA PRO A 108 15.13 -13.85 8.21
C PRO A 108 16.32 -14.54 8.87
N ALA A 109 16.12 -15.73 9.42
CA ALA A 109 17.18 -16.54 9.99
C ALA A 109 18.20 -16.99 8.92
N ASN A 110 17.71 -17.32 7.72
CA ASN A 110 18.57 -17.73 6.60
C ASN A 110 19.37 -16.52 6.08
N PRO A 111 20.72 -16.59 6.03
CA PRO A 111 21.59 -15.47 5.66
C PRO A 111 21.39 -14.99 4.22
N ILE A 112 21.11 -15.91 3.29
CA ILE A 112 20.88 -15.56 1.87
C ILE A 112 19.57 -14.79 1.74
N LYS A 113 18.49 -15.29 2.35
CA LYS A 113 17.19 -14.59 2.34
C LYS A 113 17.29 -13.23 3.03
N ARG A 114 18.06 -13.13 4.12
CA ARG A 114 18.36 -11.88 4.83
C ARG A 114 19.04 -10.88 3.92
N PHE A 115 20.08 -11.31 3.21
CA PHE A 115 20.83 -10.45 2.30
C PHE A 115 19.97 -9.96 1.13
N ILE A 116 19.21 -10.87 0.48
CA ILE A 116 18.29 -10.50 -0.61
C ILE A 116 17.24 -9.51 -0.13
N LYS A 117 16.62 -9.79 1.02
CA LYS A 117 15.62 -8.89 1.62
C LYS A 117 16.22 -7.53 1.94
N TRP A 118 17.46 -7.52 2.46
CA TRP A 118 18.15 -6.28 2.81
C TRP A 118 18.42 -5.42 1.57
N ILE A 119 18.94 -6.00 0.48
CA ILE A 119 19.17 -5.28 -0.78
C ILE A 119 17.85 -4.71 -1.30
N TYR A 120 16.84 -5.57 -1.46
CA TYR A 120 15.54 -5.21 -2.02
C TYR A 120 14.89 -4.05 -1.25
N LEU A 121 14.76 -4.19 0.07
CA LEU A 121 14.10 -3.17 0.88
C LEU A 121 14.95 -1.90 1.04
N SER A 122 16.29 -2.02 1.06
CA SER A 122 17.16 -0.84 1.11
C SER A 122 17.06 0.01 -0.16
N ILE A 123 16.98 -0.61 -1.34
CA ILE A 123 16.77 0.13 -2.59
C ILE A 123 15.44 0.89 -2.56
N ILE A 124 14.38 0.24 -2.09
CA ILE A 124 13.05 0.84 -2.02
C ILE A 124 13.01 1.95 -0.98
N PHE A 125 13.38 1.66 0.26
CA PHE A 125 13.12 2.56 1.38
C PHE A 125 14.10 3.75 1.46
N ARG A 126 15.26 3.66 0.84
CA ARG A 126 16.17 4.79 0.68
C ARG A 126 15.72 5.76 -0.43
N ASN A 127 14.86 5.34 -1.33
CA ASN A 127 14.37 6.21 -2.39
C ASN A 127 13.55 7.36 -1.79
N LYS A 128 13.92 8.60 -2.12
CA LYS A 128 13.32 9.82 -1.56
C LYS A 128 11.84 10.03 -1.89
N TYR A 129 11.34 9.35 -2.91
CA TYR A 129 9.94 9.41 -3.32
C TYR A 129 9.09 8.29 -2.70
N VAL A 130 9.68 7.42 -1.87
CA VAL A 130 8.96 6.39 -1.15
C VAL A 130 8.66 6.86 0.27
N LEU A 131 7.39 6.71 0.67
CA LEU A 131 6.88 7.03 2.00
C LEU A 131 6.45 5.74 2.71
N GLY A 132 6.68 5.68 4.02
CA GLY A 132 6.24 4.57 4.86
C GLY A 132 5.07 4.97 5.74
N PHE A 133 4.00 4.21 5.70
CA PHE A 133 2.88 4.33 6.63
C PHE A 133 2.90 3.15 7.58
N SER A 134 3.12 3.44 8.87
CA SER A 134 3.16 2.44 9.93
C SER A 134 1.75 2.26 10.49
N GLY A 135 1.19 1.05 10.33
CA GLY A 135 -0.16 0.72 10.79
C GLY A 135 -0.30 0.49 12.31
N GLY A 136 0.81 0.47 13.04
CA GLY A 136 0.84 0.22 14.47
C GLY A 136 1.53 1.30 15.28
N ASN A 137 2.19 0.88 16.35
CA ASN A 137 2.99 1.74 17.21
C ASN A 137 4.40 2.00 16.65
N ASP A 138 5.29 2.61 17.43
CA ASP A 138 6.66 2.93 17.02
C ASP A 138 7.48 1.70 16.58
N SER A 139 7.21 0.51 17.13
CA SER A 139 7.93 -0.71 16.73
C SER A 139 7.69 -1.11 15.27
N HIS A 140 6.54 -0.72 14.69
CA HIS A 140 6.27 -0.96 13.27
C HIS A 140 7.06 0.00 12.36
N LYS A 141 7.50 1.15 12.87
CA LYS A 141 8.38 2.07 12.15
C LYS A 141 9.80 1.50 11.99
N ASP A 142 10.19 0.57 12.87
CA ASP A 142 11.53 -0.03 12.83
C ASP A 142 11.78 -0.84 11.57
N LEU A 143 10.74 -1.39 10.95
CA LEU A 143 10.86 -2.01 9.63
C LEU A 143 11.43 -1.01 8.60
N PHE A 144 10.86 0.17 8.52
CA PHE A 144 11.29 1.19 7.56
C PHE A 144 12.67 1.76 7.91
N ARG A 145 12.91 2.05 9.18
CA ARG A 145 14.18 2.59 9.68
C ARG A 145 15.34 1.62 9.45
N HIS A 146 15.14 0.33 9.73
CA HIS A 146 16.15 -0.72 9.58
C HIS A 146 16.69 -0.81 8.14
N TYR A 147 15.82 -0.62 7.15
CA TYR A 147 16.21 -0.64 5.75
C TYR A 147 16.53 0.74 5.18
N GLY A 148 16.69 1.75 6.03
CA GLY A 148 17.28 3.03 5.70
C GLY A 148 16.31 4.14 5.26
N MET A 149 15.01 4.02 5.59
CA MET A 149 14.10 5.13 5.40
C MET A 149 14.32 6.21 6.46
N GLU A 150 14.41 7.47 6.02
CA GLU A 150 14.53 8.61 6.93
C GLU A 150 13.24 8.80 7.74
N GLY A 151 13.37 9.12 9.04
CA GLY A 151 12.24 9.26 9.95
C GLY A 151 11.16 10.25 9.50
N LYS A 152 11.56 11.34 8.80
CA LYS A 152 10.63 12.34 8.24
C LYS A 152 9.72 11.81 7.11
N ARG A 153 10.02 10.62 6.59
CA ARG A 153 9.23 9.93 5.55
C ARG A 153 8.39 8.79 6.10
N ILE A 154 8.40 8.58 7.42
CA ILE A 154 7.64 7.52 8.09
C ILE A 154 6.52 8.17 8.89
N PHE A 155 5.29 7.87 8.52
CA PHE A 155 4.09 8.42 9.12
C PHE A 155 3.35 7.33 9.90
N LEU A 156 2.71 7.70 10.99
CA LEU A 156 1.80 6.82 11.71
C LEU A 156 0.44 6.84 11.00
N MET A 157 -0.05 5.66 10.65
CA MET A 157 -1.37 5.46 10.05
C MET A 157 -2.03 4.28 10.77
N PRO A 158 -2.55 4.49 11.99
CA PRO A 158 -3.15 3.43 12.78
C PRO A 158 -4.38 2.86 12.08
N MET A 159 -4.59 1.56 12.22
CA MET A 159 -5.83 0.92 11.79
C MET A 159 -6.99 1.52 12.58
N MET A 160 -7.95 2.10 11.87
CA MET A 160 -9.15 2.67 12.46
C MET A 160 -10.29 1.65 12.36
N VAL A 161 -10.90 1.36 13.49
CA VAL A 161 -12.11 0.53 13.58
C VAL A 161 -13.27 1.45 13.95
N ASP A 162 -14.40 1.24 13.30
CA ASP A 162 -15.63 1.95 13.66
C ASP A 162 -16.17 1.40 14.99
N ASN A 163 -15.87 2.11 16.06
CA ASN A 163 -16.28 1.71 17.41
C ASN A 163 -17.81 1.71 17.61
N SER A 164 -18.58 2.43 16.79
CA SER A 164 -20.03 2.43 16.88
C SER A 164 -20.69 1.07 16.64
N LYS A 165 -19.95 0.13 16.09
CA LYS A 165 -20.40 -1.24 15.84
C LYS A 165 -20.26 -2.17 17.05
N PHE A 166 -19.63 -1.71 18.12
CA PHE A 166 -19.35 -2.51 19.33
C PHE A 166 -20.15 -2.04 20.56
N TYR A 167 -21.02 -1.06 20.39
CA TYR A 167 -21.88 -0.52 21.45
C TYR A 167 -23.34 -0.54 21.05
#